data_642ecafc42fea072a90bcf90066973b3
#
_entry.id   642ecafc42fea072a90bcf90066973b3
#
_cell.length_a   1.000
_cell.length_b   1.000
_cell.length_c   1.000
_cell.angle_alpha   90.00
_cell.angle_beta   90.00
_cell.angle_gamma   90.00
#
_symmetry.space_group_name_H-M   'P 1'
#
loop_
_entity.id
_entity.type
_entity.pdbx_description
1 polymer ?
#
loop_
_entity_poly.entity_id
_entity_poly.type
_entity_poly.pdbx_seq_one_letter_code
_entity_poly.pdbx_strand_id
1 'polypeptide(L)'
;MGSFRDMPAEDGLSYGLSLLYRSGWAGTDPALIQLRALMEGLLAFDLTGAVYAYHQLTAALLQKGDRRVSGDLFKDHLLGLAVHQAHAFARMAAKGQRDEALWMLMQEELSILGGLSQLTSQDVARYTRERQQALAMRPRQGKDALSVVATAAWGGGSTRPLPREDGEGPIPQPGSFLKAPFAFTPWQYGEPGLTDAYAADEALEEIYLRLLCAKDWGQLTEDLYNFFASYGCGLFLQHRGFRLEPDASLTPLPESAFAPLIPTSLYEGERVRLMENTIRFLRGEPSENVLLYGGAGTGKTAYVLSLLHEFPAARLILADPGEPAALTRLLQTLAGQPLRFLVLLDHMDLAAPSAQALSGRLCGGRLLPDNVRLYATARENSPAHPLFPLALPFPYPSLHAFARLVEEILEAEGVPCDPQAIHQACVDHQVDVRERLCFTGAKMLAEQFKE
;
A
#
# COMPACT_ATOMS: atom_id res chain seq x y z
N MET A 1 -33.47 3.14 1.81
CA MET A 1 -33.12 3.10 3.24
C MET A 1 -32.89 4.53 3.72
N GLY A 2 -33.50 4.95 4.85
CA GLY A 2 -33.29 6.29 5.38
C GLY A 2 -31.83 6.50 5.78
N SER A 3 -31.33 7.70 5.64
CA SER A 3 -29.99 8.08 6.08
C SER A 3 -29.84 7.80 7.57
N PHE A 4 -28.66 7.33 8.01
CA PHE A 4 -28.32 7.16 9.43
C PHE A 4 -28.66 8.41 10.28
N ARG A 5 -28.69 9.59 9.66
CA ARG A 5 -29.07 10.89 10.27
C ARG A 5 -30.55 11.04 10.52
N ASP A 6 -31.39 10.31 9.79
CA ASP A 6 -32.87 10.42 9.87
C ASP A 6 -33.47 9.42 10.83
N MET A 7 -32.69 8.51 11.42
CA MET A 7 -33.13 7.54 12.40
C MET A 7 -33.11 8.13 13.81
N PRO A 8 -34.08 7.76 14.70
CA PRO A 8 -33.96 8.02 16.12
C PRO A 8 -32.62 7.51 16.65
N ALA A 9 -31.98 8.22 17.57
CA ALA A 9 -30.63 7.89 18.05
C ALA A 9 -30.50 6.43 18.53
N GLU A 10 -31.53 5.88 19.17
CA GLU A 10 -31.56 4.47 19.64
C GLU A 10 -31.64 3.48 18.48
N ASP A 11 -32.48 3.74 17.51
CA ASP A 11 -32.64 2.89 16.33
C ASP A 11 -31.39 2.95 15.45
N GLY A 12 -30.76 4.12 15.31
CA GLY A 12 -29.53 4.32 14.57
C GLY A 12 -28.35 3.57 15.18
N LEU A 13 -28.18 3.64 16.50
CA LEU A 13 -27.12 2.91 17.21
C LEU A 13 -27.33 1.39 17.14
N SER A 14 -28.57 0.93 17.38
CA SER A 14 -28.94 -0.49 17.29
C SER A 14 -28.75 -1.02 15.87
N TYR A 15 -29.16 -0.24 14.88
CA TYR A 15 -28.97 -0.57 13.47
C TYR A 15 -27.47 -0.67 13.12
N GLY A 16 -26.68 0.35 13.45
CA GLY A 16 -25.23 0.35 13.23
C GLY A 16 -24.55 -0.87 13.86
N LEU A 17 -24.91 -1.21 15.11
CA LEU A 17 -24.37 -2.37 15.79
C LEU A 17 -24.74 -3.68 15.09
N SER A 18 -26.01 -3.86 14.68
CA SER A 18 -26.46 -5.04 13.95
C SER A 18 -25.76 -5.23 12.62
N LEU A 19 -25.44 -4.13 11.94
CA LEU A 19 -24.71 -4.13 10.68
C LEU A 19 -23.26 -4.60 10.85
N LEU A 20 -22.60 -4.16 11.92
CA LEU A 20 -21.23 -4.58 12.24
C LEU A 20 -21.14 -6.09 12.53
N TYR A 21 -22.20 -6.73 13.05
CA TYR A 21 -22.26 -8.17 13.23
C TYR A 21 -22.43 -8.97 11.92
N ARG A 22 -23.02 -8.37 10.89
CA ARG A 22 -23.19 -9.01 9.58
C ARG A 22 -21.95 -8.87 8.69
N SER A 23 -21.22 -7.80 8.87
CA SER A 23 -20.00 -7.51 8.11
C SER A 23 -18.86 -8.43 8.55
N GLY A 24 -18.34 -9.24 7.65
CA GLY A 24 -17.14 -10.04 7.88
C GLY A 24 -15.90 -9.20 8.23
N TRP A 25 -15.93 -7.91 7.91
CA TRP A 25 -14.82 -6.98 8.20
C TRP A 25 -14.77 -6.48 9.64
N ALA A 26 -15.92 -6.42 10.33
CA ALA A 26 -15.98 -5.95 11.71
C ALA A 26 -15.17 -6.82 12.68
N GLY A 27 -14.99 -8.09 12.36
CA GLY A 27 -14.29 -9.03 13.23
C GLY A 27 -12.77 -8.93 13.22
N THR A 28 -12.19 -8.28 12.24
CA THR A 28 -10.72 -8.22 12.03
C THR A 28 -10.17 -6.79 11.95
N ASP A 29 -10.99 -5.80 11.63
CA ASP A 29 -10.53 -4.42 11.49
C ASP A 29 -10.51 -3.69 12.85
N PRO A 30 -9.35 -3.16 13.30
CA PRO A 30 -9.22 -2.52 14.61
C PRO A 30 -10.16 -1.32 14.81
N ALA A 31 -10.41 -0.51 13.77
CA ALA A 31 -11.28 0.65 13.86
C ALA A 31 -12.74 0.23 14.00
N LEU A 32 -13.21 -0.76 13.23
CA LEU A 32 -14.58 -1.28 13.34
C LEU A 32 -14.81 -1.99 14.67
N ILE A 33 -13.81 -2.69 15.24
CA ILE A 33 -13.88 -3.27 16.58
C ILE A 33 -14.12 -2.16 17.62
N GLN A 34 -13.37 -1.06 17.55
CA GLN A 34 -13.54 0.06 18.47
C GLN A 34 -14.87 0.81 18.25
N LEU A 35 -15.32 0.94 17.01
CA LEU A 35 -16.64 1.50 16.72
C LEU A 35 -17.76 0.66 17.36
N ARG A 36 -17.64 -0.66 17.29
CA ARG A 36 -18.57 -1.57 17.95
C ARG A 36 -18.58 -1.37 19.45
N ALA A 37 -17.41 -1.35 20.09
CA ALA A 37 -17.27 -1.13 21.53
C ALA A 37 -17.86 0.25 21.94
N LEU A 38 -17.65 1.28 21.12
CA LEU A 38 -18.26 2.61 21.32
C LEU A 38 -19.79 2.53 21.31
N MET A 39 -20.36 1.88 20.30
CA MET A 39 -21.82 1.75 20.18
C MET A 39 -22.42 0.91 21.31
N GLU A 40 -21.80 -0.21 21.68
CA GLU A 40 -22.19 -1.03 22.82
C GLU A 40 -22.18 -0.24 24.13
N GLY A 41 -21.11 0.55 24.37
CA GLY A 41 -21.01 1.42 25.55
C GLY A 41 -22.12 2.47 25.59
N LEU A 42 -22.43 3.12 24.47
CA LEU A 42 -23.51 4.10 24.39
C LEU A 42 -24.90 3.48 24.66
N LEU A 43 -25.16 2.29 24.12
CA LEU A 43 -26.41 1.54 24.35
C LEU A 43 -26.54 1.09 25.79
N ALA A 44 -25.47 0.59 26.40
CA ALA A 44 -25.43 0.17 27.78
C ALA A 44 -25.40 1.32 28.81
N PHE A 45 -25.31 2.58 28.35
CA PHE A 45 -25.07 3.76 29.20
C PHE A 45 -23.73 3.73 29.94
N ASP A 46 -22.74 2.96 29.44
CA ASP A 46 -21.35 3.02 29.89
C ASP A 46 -20.61 4.14 29.12
N LEU A 47 -20.81 5.37 29.56
CA LEU A 47 -20.22 6.53 28.92
C LEU A 47 -18.70 6.56 29.02
N THR A 48 -18.11 6.00 30.07
CA THR A 48 -16.66 5.95 30.25
C THR A 48 -16.05 4.97 29.24
N GLY A 49 -16.60 3.78 29.12
CA GLY A 49 -16.21 2.80 28.13
C GLY A 49 -16.39 3.31 26.69
N ALA A 50 -17.50 3.99 26.42
CA ALA A 50 -17.78 4.59 25.12
C ALA A 50 -16.73 5.68 24.74
N VAL A 51 -16.39 6.57 25.66
CA VAL A 51 -15.37 7.62 25.41
C VAL A 51 -13.99 6.98 25.22
N TYR A 52 -13.64 5.99 25.99
CA TYR A 52 -12.40 5.24 25.82
C TYR A 52 -12.33 4.59 24.42
N ALA A 53 -13.39 3.89 24.02
CA ALA A 53 -13.46 3.26 22.69
C ALA A 53 -13.38 4.30 21.56
N TYR A 54 -13.97 5.50 21.73
CA TYR A 54 -13.83 6.60 20.79
C TYR A 54 -12.36 7.02 20.59
N HIS A 55 -11.61 7.20 21.68
CA HIS A 55 -10.20 7.56 21.59
C HIS A 55 -9.36 6.45 20.95
N GLN A 56 -9.65 5.19 21.24
CA GLN A 56 -9.00 4.05 20.59
C GLN A 56 -9.33 3.99 19.08
N LEU A 57 -10.58 4.24 18.71
CA LEU A 57 -10.99 4.37 17.31
C LEU A 57 -10.20 5.48 16.62
N THR A 58 -10.16 6.67 17.20
CA THR A 58 -9.42 7.80 16.63
C THR A 58 -7.92 7.50 16.50
N ALA A 59 -7.32 6.85 17.49
CA ALA A 59 -5.93 6.41 17.43
C ALA A 59 -5.69 5.39 16.29
N ALA A 60 -6.59 4.44 16.11
CA ALA A 60 -6.51 3.45 15.03
C ALA A 60 -6.61 4.12 13.64
N LEU A 61 -7.48 5.13 13.48
CA LEU A 61 -7.61 5.90 12.25
C LEU A 61 -6.34 6.72 11.93
N LEU A 62 -5.73 7.32 12.95
CA LEU A 62 -4.51 8.13 12.79
C LEU A 62 -3.26 7.27 12.48
N GLN A 63 -3.18 6.06 13.04
CA GLN A 63 -2.04 5.17 12.82
C GLN A 63 -1.94 4.65 11.39
N LYS A 64 -3.04 4.49 10.70
CA LYS A 64 -3.02 3.95 9.34
C LYS A 64 -2.41 4.87 8.30
N GLY A 65 -2.29 6.17 8.57
CA GLY A 65 -1.60 7.14 7.69
C GLY A 65 -2.14 7.20 6.26
N ASP A 66 -3.31 6.64 6.04
CA ASP A 66 -3.85 6.36 4.73
C ASP A 66 -4.34 7.61 3.99
N ARG A 67 -4.48 7.45 2.71
CA ARG A 67 -4.89 8.44 1.71
C ARG A 67 -5.99 9.35 2.22
N ARG A 68 -5.71 10.64 2.24
CA ARG A 68 -6.65 11.67 2.66
C ARG A 68 -7.52 12.08 1.47
N VAL A 69 -8.65 11.40 1.29
CA VAL A 69 -9.50 11.52 0.09
C VAL A 69 -10.74 12.36 0.37
N SER A 70 -11.42 12.14 1.50
CA SER A 70 -12.76 12.71 1.77
C SER A 70 -12.78 13.93 2.68
N GLY A 71 -11.70 14.22 3.37
CA GLY A 71 -11.66 15.21 4.45
C GLY A 71 -12.08 14.65 5.82
N ASP A 72 -12.39 13.35 5.92
CA ASP A 72 -12.77 12.66 7.16
C ASP A 72 -12.05 11.31 7.28
N LEU A 73 -11.28 11.13 8.36
CA LEU A 73 -10.45 9.93 8.57
C LEU A 73 -11.26 8.64 8.62
N PHE A 74 -12.45 8.67 9.21
CA PHE A 74 -13.29 7.48 9.30
C PHE A 74 -13.85 7.09 7.94
N LYS A 75 -14.32 8.07 7.18
CA LYS A 75 -14.80 7.86 5.82
C LYS A 75 -13.68 7.33 4.91
N ASP A 76 -12.48 7.91 5.00
CA ASP A 76 -11.31 7.44 4.24
C ASP A 76 -10.93 6.01 4.59
N HIS A 77 -11.01 5.66 5.89
CA HIS A 77 -10.78 4.30 6.34
C HIS A 77 -11.79 3.30 5.72
N LEU A 78 -13.07 3.64 5.68
CA LEU A 78 -14.10 2.80 5.07
C LEU A 78 -13.94 2.66 3.56
N LEU A 79 -13.54 3.75 2.88
CA LEU A 79 -13.15 3.70 1.45
C LEU A 79 -11.97 2.74 1.24
N GLY A 80 -10.96 2.84 2.10
CA GLY A 80 -9.81 1.93 2.07
C GLY A 80 -10.19 0.47 2.25
N LEU A 81 -11.12 0.16 3.16
CA LEU A 81 -11.66 -1.19 3.34
C LEU A 81 -12.37 -1.70 2.08
N ALA A 82 -13.20 -0.86 1.45
CA ALA A 82 -13.96 -1.25 0.28
C ALA A 82 -13.07 -1.47 -0.96
N VAL A 83 -12.00 -0.70 -1.12
CA VAL A 83 -11.20 -0.66 -2.36
C VAL A 83 -9.86 -1.40 -2.23
N HIS A 84 -9.15 -1.26 -1.10
CA HIS A 84 -7.79 -1.80 -0.98
C HIS A 84 -7.70 -3.16 -0.30
N GLN A 85 -8.73 -3.60 0.40
CA GLN A 85 -8.68 -4.89 1.06
C GLN A 85 -8.92 -6.03 0.06
N ALA A 86 -8.08 -7.07 0.13
CA ALA A 86 -8.24 -8.26 -0.70
C ALA A 86 -9.33 -9.19 -0.12
N HIS A 87 -10.58 -8.71 -0.03
CA HIS A 87 -11.72 -9.51 0.40
C HIS A 87 -12.14 -10.54 -0.66
N ALA A 88 -13.01 -11.49 -0.31
CA ALA A 88 -13.39 -12.61 -1.19
C ALA A 88 -13.95 -12.15 -2.53
N PHE A 89 -14.81 -11.12 -2.53
CA PHE A 89 -15.38 -10.54 -3.73
C PHE A 89 -14.30 -9.93 -4.64
N ALA A 90 -13.37 -9.13 -4.08
CA ALA A 90 -12.28 -8.52 -4.87
C ALA A 90 -11.38 -9.57 -5.53
N ARG A 91 -11.04 -10.66 -4.79
CA ARG A 91 -10.27 -11.77 -5.37
C ARG A 91 -11.02 -12.54 -6.45
N MET A 92 -12.32 -12.71 -6.30
CA MET A 92 -13.20 -13.34 -7.30
C MET A 92 -13.25 -12.48 -8.57
N ALA A 93 -13.52 -11.18 -8.40
CA ALA A 93 -13.59 -10.21 -9.50
C ALA A 93 -12.27 -10.10 -10.26
N ALA A 94 -11.13 -10.04 -9.55
CA ALA A 94 -9.80 -10.02 -10.13
C ALA A 94 -9.49 -11.26 -11.01
N LYS A 95 -10.19 -12.37 -10.78
CA LYS A 95 -10.09 -13.58 -11.63
C LYS A 95 -11.11 -13.59 -12.78
N GLY A 96 -11.90 -12.52 -12.93
CA GLY A 96 -12.99 -12.47 -13.91
C GLY A 96 -14.12 -13.46 -13.63
N GLN A 97 -14.21 -13.97 -12.39
CA GLN A 97 -15.23 -14.91 -11.96
C GLN A 97 -16.46 -14.15 -11.42
N ARG A 98 -17.62 -14.78 -11.44
CA ARG A 98 -18.84 -14.23 -10.85
C ARG A 98 -19.52 -15.31 -10.00
N ASP A 99 -19.79 -14.97 -8.74
CA ASP A 99 -20.51 -15.79 -7.78
C ASP A 99 -21.64 -14.95 -7.21
N GLU A 100 -22.87 -15.42 -7.35
CA GLU A 100 -24.08 -14.69 -6.97
C GLU A 100 -24.15 -14.46 -5.45
N ALA A 101 -23.73 -15.43 -4.66
CA ALA A 101 -23.76 -15.32 -3.21
C ALA A 101 -22.76 -14.26 -2.72
N LEU A 102 -21.53 -14.26 -3.26
CA LEU A 102 -20.54 -13.23 -2.96
C LEU A 102 -20.96 -11.85 -3.47
N TRP A 103 -21.68 -11.81 -4.59
CA TRP A 103 -22.23 -10.57 -5.13
C TRP A 103 -23.25 -9.93 -4.20
N MET A 104 -24.25 -10.69 -3.79
CA MET A 104 -25.27 -10.21 -2.86
C MET A 104 -24.67 -9.80 -1.51
N LEU A 105 -23.76 -10.61 -0.99
CA LEU A 105 -23.03 -10.28 0.25
C LEU A 105 -22.28 -8.95 0.14
N MET A 106 -21.53 -8.76 -0.95
CA MET A 106 -20.79 -7.52 -1.18
C MET A 106 -21.71 -6.30 -1.32
N GLN A 107 -22.83 -6.47 -2.01
CA GLN A 107 -23.82 -5.40 -2.17
C GLN A 107 -24.38 -4.95 -0.81
N GLU A 108 -24.70 -5.90 0.07
CA GLU A 108 -25.16 -5.60 1.44
C GLU A 108 -24.04 -4.93 2.26
N GLU A 109 -22.83 -5.48 2.22
CA GLU A 109 -21.69 -4.94 2.97
C GLU A 109 -21.32 -3.53 2.52
N LEU A 110 -21.34 -3.25 1.22
CA LEU A 110 -21.12 -1.90 0.69
C LEU A 110 -22.22 -0.93 1.13
N SER A 111 -23.49 -1.33 1.13
CA SER A 111 -24.59 -0.50 1.63
C SER A 111 -24.39 -0.16 3.11
N ILE A 112 -23.90 -1.13 3.90
CA ILE A 112 -23.55 -0.94 5.31
C ILE A 112 -22.42 0.09 5.46
N LEU A 113 -21.31 -0.10 4.74
CA LEU A 113 -20.17 0.82 4.79
C LEU A 113 -20.55 2.22 4.34
N GLY A 114 -21.36 2.33 3.27
CA GLY A 114 -21.90 3.59 2.80
C GLY A 114 -22.76 4.28 3.87
N GLY A 115 -23.58 3.53 4.60
CA GLY A 115 -24.32 4.03 5.75
C GLY A 115 -23.41 4.52 6.88
N LEU A 116 -22.42 3.71 7.27
CA LEU A 116 -21.45 4.08 8.30
C LEU A 116 -20.58 5.29 7.90
N SER A 117 -20.30 5.47 6.62
CA SER A 117 -19.52 6.61 6.12
C SER A 117 -20.19 7.98 6.34
N GLN A 118 -21.46 7.98 6.71
CA GLN A 118 -22.21 9.19 7.07
C GLN A 118 -22.05 9.57 8.56
N LEU A 119 -21.52 8.66 9.39
CA LEU A 119 -21.28 8.91 10.80
C LEU A 119 -20.10 9.88 10.96
N THR A 120 -20.32 10.95 11.69
CA THR A 120 -19.29 11.95 11.98
C THR A 120 -18.91 11.94 13.47
N SER A 121 -17.72 12.47 13.79
CA SER A 121 -17.31 12.69 15.18
C SER A 121 -18.32 13.58 15.95
N GLN A 122 -19.00 14.50 15.26
CA GLN A 122 -20.04 15.35 15.86
C GLN A 122 -21.30 14.56 16.22
N ASP A 123 -21.67 13.56 15.41
CA ASP A 123 -22.79 12.67 15.71
C ASP A 123 -22.50 11.85 16.97
N VAL A 124 -21.30 11.30 17.10
CA VAL A 124 -20.87 10.57 18.30
C VAL A 124 -20.92 11.47 19.53
N ALA A 125 -20.40 12.70 19.41
CA ALA A 125 -20.45 13.67 20.51
C ALA A 125 -21.90 14.06 20.89
N ARG A 126 -22.81 14.15 19.92
CA ARG A 126 -24.23 14.39 20.15
C ARG A 126 -24.89 13.23 20.88
N TYR A 127 -24.73 12.00 20.39
CA TYR A 127 -25.29 10.79 21.02
C TYR A 127 -24.79 10.62 22.45
N THR A 128 -23.50 10.85 22.70
CA THR A 128 -22.94 10.77 24.05
C THR A 128 -23.59 11.80 24.99
N ARG A 129 -23.80 13.03 24.54
CA ARG A 129 -24.49 14.06 25.33
C ARG A 129 -25.94 13.71 25.61
N GLU A 130 -26.66 13.20 24.64
CA GLU A 130 -28.04 12.73 24.81
C GLU A 130 -28.13 11.61 25.84
N ARG A 131 -27.22 10.63 25.80
CA ARG A 131 -27.13 9.54 26.79
C ARG A 131 -26.75 10.08 28.17
N GLN A 132 -25.86 11.05 28.27
CA GLN A 132 -25.51 11.71 29.53
C GLN A 132 -26.71 12.42 30.15
N GLN A 133 -27.50 13.13 29.35
CA GLN A 133 -28.72 13.79 29.77
C GLN A 133 -29.78 12.77 30.23
N ALA A 134 -29.96 11.69 29.47
CA ALA A 134 -30.89 10.62 29.83
C ALA A 134 -30.53 9.95 31.17
N LEU A 135 -29.22 9.73 31.43
CA LEU A 135 -28.75 9.23 32.74
C LEU A 135 -29.04 10.22 33.87
N ALA A 136 -28.87 11.54 33.63
CA ALA A 136 -29.15 12.56 34.64
C ALA A 136 -30.64 12.66 35.00
N MET A 137 -31.54 12.31 34.07
CA MET A 137 -32.99 12.31 34.26
C MET A 137 -33.52 11.03 34.85
N ARG A 138 -32.78 9.94 34.93
CA ARG A 138 -33.21 8.70 35.60
C ARG A 138 -33.43 8.95 37.10
N PRO A 139 -34.57 8.58 37.68
CA PRO A 139 -34.78 8.69 39.11
C PRO A 139 -33.71 7.87 39.83
N ARG A 140 -33.02 8.49 40.78
CA ARG A 140 -32.00 7.82 41.61
C ARG A 140 -32.68 6.73 42.46
N GLN A 141 -32.72 5.52 41.95
CA GLN A 141 -33.04 4.33 42.75
C GLN A 141 -31.75 3.90 43.48
N GLY A 142 -31.68 4.22 44.76
CA GLY A 142 -30.67 3.68 45.67
C GLY A 142 -29.27 4.27 45.57
N LYS A 143 -28.62 4.38 46.73
CA LYS A 143 -27.27 4.93 46.92
C LYS A 143 -26.13 4.12 46.28
N ASP A 144 -26.46 2.98 45.65
CA ASP A 144 -25.45 1.99 45.27
C ASP A 144 -24.95 2.06 43.82
N ALA A 145 -25.65 2.76 42.93
CA ALA A 145 -25.28 2.81 41.52
C ALA A 145 -24.01 3.63 41.24
N LEU A 146 -23.68 4.59 42.10
CA LEU A 146 -22.46 5.44 41.94
C LEU A 146 -21.19 4.74 42.47
N SER A 147 -21.32 3.78 43.39
CA SER A 147 -20.17 3.03 43.92
C SER A 147 -19.64 2.00 42.90
N VAL A 148 -20.55 1.40 42.09
CA VAL A 148 -20.18 0.39 41.07
C VAL A 148 -19.39 1.01 39.93
N VAL A 149 -19.76 2.22 39.49
CA VAL A 149 -19.03 2.91 38.39
C VAL A 149 -17.63 3.36 38.86
N ALA A 150 -17.51 3.83 40.10
CA ALA A 150 -16.21 4.20 40.67
C ALA A 150 -15.28 3.00 40.89
N THR A 151 -15.86 1.82 41.22
CA THR A 151 -15.08 0.59 41.48
C THR A 151 -14.65 -0.10 40.20
N ALA A 152 -15.43 -0.02 39.13
CA ALA A 152 -15.10 -0.58 37.82
C ALA A 152 -14.00 0.23 37.10
N ALA A 153 -13.95 1.55 37.31
CA ALA A 153 -12.93 2.42 36.70
C ALA A 153 -11.52 2.26 37.33
N TRP A 154 -11.42 1.64 38.51
CA TRP A 154 -10.16 1.55 39.26
C TRP A 154 -9.83 0.09 39.65
N GLY A 155 -10.04 -0.88 38.80
CA GLY A 155 -9.57 -2.27 38.93
C GLY A 155 -9.53 -2.76 40.38
N GLY A 156 -10.54 -3.53 40.83
CA GLY A 156 -10.72 -4.03 42.19
C GLY A 156 -9.42 -4.53 42.82
N GLY A 157 -8.88 -3.77 43.70
CA GLY A 157 -7.71 -4.11 44.49
C GLY A 157 -7.68 -3.29 45.78
N SER A 158 -8.11 -3.94 46.91
CA SER A 158 -7.78 -3.60 48.29
C SER A 158 -8.05 -2.17 48.76
N THR A 159 -9.08 -2.05 49.57
CA THR A 159 -9.38 -0.90 50.46
C THR A 159 -8.30 -0.71 51.55
N ARG A 160 -7.13 -0.29 51.17
CA ARG A 160 -6.15 0.21 52.13
C ARG A 160 -5.89 1.69 51.82
N PRO A 161 -6.19 2.63 52.73
CA PRO A 161 -5.86 4.03 52.55
C PRO A 161 -4.35 4.17 52.44
N LEU A 162 -3.88 4.80 51.39
CA LEU A 162 -2.48 5.22 51.28
C LEU A 162 -2.20 6.31 52.31
N PRO A 163 -1.01 6.31 52.96
CA PRO A 163 -0.62 7.35 53.88
C PRO A 163 -0.60 8.72 53.17
N ARG A 164 -1.17 9.73 53.80
CA ARG A 164 -1.07 11.10 53.36
C ARG A 164 0.35 11.60 53.67
N GLU A 165 1.08 11.94 52.62
CA GLU A 165 2.16 12.90 52.74
C GLU A 165 1.56 14.30 52.74
N ASP A 166 1.91 15.10 53.72
CA ASP A 166 1.42 16.44 53.93
C ASP A 166 1.86 17.36 52.78
N GLY A 167 0.88 17.87 52.08
CA GLY A 167 1.07 18.98 51.15
C GLY A 167 0.26 18.80 49.88
N GLU A 168 -0.84 19.57 49.85
CA GLU A 168 -1.41 20.08 48.65
C GLU A 168 -2.80 19.66 48.21
N GLY A 169 -3.56 20.66 47.99
CA GLY A 169 -4.68 20.82 47.07
C GLY A 169 -5.89 19.88 47.23
N PRO A 170 -7.10 20.37 47.13
CA PRO A 170 -8.30 19.53 47.25
C PRO A 170 -8.29 18.46 46.14
N ILE A 171 -8.26 17.18 46.56
CA ILE A 171 -8.53 16.07 45.62
C ILE A 171 -9.86 16.37 44.93
N PRO A 172 -9.91 16.42 43.57
CA PRO A 172 -11.15 16.66 42.87
C PRO A 172 -12.17 15.61 43.29
N GLN A 173 -13.35 16.05 43.74
CA GLN A 173 -14.41 15.13 44.13
C GLN A 173 -14.81 14.26 42.92
N PRO A 174 -15.07 12.94 43.05
CA PRO A 174 -15.43 12.06 41.95
C PRO A 174 -16.53 12.59 41.03
N GLY A 175 -17.42 13.44 41.55
CA GLY A 175 -18.48 14.09 40.78
C GLY A 175 -18.04 15.27 39.90
N SER A 176 -16.81 15.78 40.06
CA SER A 176 -16.32 16.90 39.23
C SER A 176 -15.89 16.45 37.83
N PHE A 177 -15.42 15.21 37.66
CA PHE A 177 -15.05 14.64 36.36
C PHE A 177 -16.28 14.38 35.48
N LEU A 178 -17.45 14.10 36.07
CA LEU A 178 -18.71 13.90 35.35
C LEU A 178 -19.34 15.21 34.83
N LYS A 179 -18.85 16.37 35.26
CA LYS A 179 -19.32 17.71 34.83
C LYS A 179 -18.52 18.31 33.67
N ALA A 180 -17.31 17.78 33.40
CA ALA A 180 -16.53 18.23 32.25
C ALA A 180 -17.16 17.65 30.97
N PRO A 181 -17.36 18.46 29.92
CA PRO A 181 -17.77 17.92 28.63
C PRO A 181 -16.69 16.98 28.13
N PHE A 182 -17.08 15.78 27.70
CA PHE A 182 -16.16 14.85 27.06
C PHE A 182 -15.53 15.54 25.83
N ALA A 183 -14.20 15.53 25.74
CA ALA A 183 -13.47 16.03 24.60
C ALA A 183 -13.44 14.94 23.50
N PHE A 184 -14.04 15.23 22.36
CA PHE A 184 -14.00 14.36 21.19
C PHE A 184 -13.05 14.99 20.17
N THR A 185 -11.97 14.31 19.84
CA THR A 185 -11.08 14.73 18.76
C THR A 185 -11.81 14.60 17.43
N PRO A 186 -11.94 15.67 16.63
CA PRO A 186 -12.59 15.57 15.32
C PRO A 186 -11.88 14.60 14.40
N TRP A 187 -12.63 13.86 13.58
CA TRP A 187 -12.07 13.02 12.52
C TRP A 187 -11.80 13.81 11.24
N GLN A 188 -12.36 15.01 11.16
CA GLN A 188 -12.14 15.90 10.02
C GLN A 188 -10.71 16.44 10.04
N TYR A 189 -10.11 16.48 8.88
CA TYR A 189 -8.82 17.10 8.62
C TYR A 189 -8.99 18.16 7.53
N GLY A 190 -7.94 18.95 7.24
CA GLY A 190 -7.99 20.03 6.26
C GLY A 190 -8.39 19.60 4.84
N GLU A 191 -7.92 20.28 3.83
CA GLU A 191 -8.37 20.07 2.46
C GLU A 191 -8.27 18.60 2.03
N PRO A 192 -9.38 18.02 1.48
CA PRO A 192 -9.33 16.72 0.85
C PRO A 192 -8.39 16.80 -0.35
N GLY A 193 -7.48 15.88 -0.46
CA GLY A 193 -6.54 15.79 -1.57
C GLY A 193 -6.13 14.35 -1.75
N LEU A 194 -6.26 13.84 -2.97
CA LEU A 194 -5.53 12.65 -3.36
C LEU A 194 -4.06 13.03 -3.32
N THR A 195 -3.38 12.74 -2.22
CA THR A 195 -1.95 12.98 -2.10
C THR A 195 -1.21 12.14 -3.14
N ASP A 196 -0.29 12.79 -3.84
CA ASP A 196 0.45 12.40 -5.04
C ASP A 196 1.17 11.04 -5.05
N ALA A 197 1.00 10.20 -4.08
CA ALA A 197 1.74 8.94 -4.00
C ALA A 197 1.45 7.99 -5.18
N TYR A 198 0.32 8.13 -5.87
CA TYR A 198 -0.08 7.26 -7.00
C TYR A 198 -0.89 8.04 -8.04
N ALA A 199 -0.38 9.17 -8.50
CA ALA A 199 -0.96 9.98 -9.59
C ALA A 199 -1.23 9.21 -10.92
N ALA A 200 -0.98 7.92 -10.94
CA ALA A 200 -1.11 7.08 -12.12
C ALA A 200 -2.46 6.38 -12.26
N ASP A 201 -3.37 6.49 -11.31
CA ASP A 201 -4.61 5.72 -11.37
C ASP A 201 -5.85 6.62 -11.42
N GLU A 202 -6.11 7.20 -12.60
CA GLU A 202 -7.39 7.84 -12.92
C GLU A 202 -8.58 6.95 -12.54
N ALA A 203 -8.44 5.63 -12.73
CA ALA A 203 -9.47 4.67 -12.38
C ALA A 203 -9.69 4.53 -10.86
N LEU A 204 -8.62 4.62 -10.07
CA LEU A 204 -8.73 4.61 -8.61
C LEU A 204 -9.37 5.90 -8.11
N GLU A 205 -9.00 7.03 -8.68
CA GLU A 205 -9.63 8.32 -8.40
C GLU A 205 -11.12 8.30 -8.77
N GLU A 206 -11.45 7.78 -9.95
CA GLU A 206 -12.82 7.65 -10.40
C GLU A 206 -13.67 6.79 -9.44
N ILE A 207 -13.19 5.63 -9.01
CA ILE A 207 -13.94 4.77 -8.09
C ILE A 207 -14.12 5.43 -6.72
N TYR A 208 -13.13 6.18 -6.23
CA TYR A 208 -13.28 6.96 -5.00
C TYR A 208 -14.33 8.05 -5.14
N LEU A 209 -14.28 8.82 -6.22
CA LEU A 209 -15.27 9.87 -6.49
C LEU A 209 -16.68 9.29 -6.58
N ARG A 210 -16.86 8.15 -7.24
CA ARG A 210 -18.15 7.46 -7.31
C ARG A 210 -18.67 7.06 -5.93
N LEU A 211 -17.82 6.45 -5.08
CA LEU A 211 -18.17 6.09 -3.71
C LEU A 211 -18.48 7.32 -2.85
N LEU A 212 -17.72 8.41 -2.99
CA LEU A 212 -17.95 9.66 -2.26
C LEU A 212 -19.27 10.33 -2.62
N CYS A 213 -19.68 10.26 -3.89
CA CYS A 213 -20.90 10.88 -4.39
C CYS A 213 -22.15 10.00 -4.20
N ALA A 214 -21.98 8.68 -4.03
CA ALA A 214 -23.08 7.76 -3.91
C ALA A 214 -23.77 7.86 -2.55
N LYS A 215 -25.10 7.80 -2.57
CA LYS A 215 -25.92 7.72 -1.33
C LYS A 215 -25.87 6.32 -0.72
N ASP A 216 -25.73 5.32 -1.56
CA ASP A 216 -25.68 3.90 -1.19
C ASP A 216 -24.57 3.23 -2.00
N TRP A 217 -23.51 2.80 -1.33
CA TRP A 217 -22.37 2.16 -1.97
C TRP A 217 -22.71 0.79 -2.56
N GLY A 218 -23.75 0.13 -2.07
CA GLY A 218 -24.23 -1.14 -2.63
C GLY A 218 -24.63 -1.06 -4.08
N GLN A 219 -25.04 0.12 -4.56
CA GLN A 219 -25.35 0.34 -5.98
C GLN A 219 -24.11 0.32 -6.88
N LEU A 220 -22.92 0.48 -6.31
CA LEU A 220 -21.63 0.49 -7.01
C LEU A 220 -20.94 -0.88 -7.03
N THR A 221 -21.65 -1.96 -6.70
CA THR A 221 -21.08 -3.32 -6.70
C THR A 221 -20.55 -3.72 -8.07
N GLU A 222 -21.27 -3.38 -9.16
CA GLU A 222 -20.84 -3.64 -10.55
C GLU A 222 -19.59 -2.80 -10.89
N ASP A 223 -19.57 -1.53 -10.49
CA ASP A 223 -18.41 -0.64 -10.73
C ASP A 223 -17.17 -1.17 -10.05
N LEU A 224 -17.29 -1.60 -8.78
CA LEU A 224 -16.18 -2.22 -8.02
C LEU A 224 -15.76 -3.57 -8.61
N TYR A 225 -16.70 -4.38 -9.09
CA TYR A 225 -16.38 -5.62 -9.79
C TYR A 225 -15.52 -5.34 -11.03
N ASN A 226 -15.95 -4.42 -11.89
CA ASN A 226 -15.21 -4.04 -13.10
C ASN A 226 -13.85 -3.44 -12.77
N PHE A 227 -13.78 -2.64 -11.71
CA PHE A 227 -12.52 -2.10 -11.20
C PHE A 227 -11.55 -3.22 -10.78
N PHE A 228 -11.97 -4.17 -9.95
CA PHE A 228 -11.10 -5.28 -9.55
C PHE A 228 -10.76 -6.23 -10.69
N ALA A 229 -11.69 -6.47 -11.61
CA ALA A 229 -11.43 -7.29 -12.80
C ALA A 229 -10.37 -6.67 -13.72
N SER A 230 -10.24 -5.35 -13.72
CA SER A 230 -9.27 -4.63 -14.57
C SER A 230 -7.95 -4.37 -13.85
N TYR A 231 -7.98 -4.03 -12.57
CA TYR A 231 -6.83 -3.50 -11.82
C TYR A 231 -6.34 -4.41 -10.69
N GLY A 232 -6.98 -5.57 -10.48
CA GLY A 232 -6.63 -6.49 -9.39
C GLY A 232 -7.10 -6.00 -8.03
N CYS A 233 -6.54 -6.56 -6.95
CA CYS A 233 -6.96 -6.23 -5.59
C CYS A 233 -5.80 -6.30 -4.59
N GLY A 234 -6.00 -5.70 -3.41
CA GLY A 234 -5.08 -5.80 -2.28
C GLY A 234 -3.74 -5.13 -2.53
N LEU A 235 -2.67 -5.83 -2.22
CA LEU A 235 -1.30 -5.30 -2.25
C LEU A 235 -0.89 -4.73 -3.62
N PHE A 236 -1.37 -5.35 -4.71
CA PHE A 236 -1.07 -4.92 -6.07
C PHE A 236 -1.76 -3.63 -6.50
N LEU A 237 -2.82 -3.22 -5.80
CA LEU A 237 -3.42 -1.90 -5.96
C LEU A 237 -2.66 -0.81 -5.21
N GLN A 238 -2.01 -1.17 -4.10
CA GLN A 238 -1.34 -0.22 -3.23
C GLN A 238 0.09 0.08 -3.65
N HIS A 239 0.76 -0.90 -4.29
CA HIS A 239 2.19 -0.82 -4.63
C HIS A 239 2.44 -1.35 -6.03
N ARG A 240 3.54 -0.88 -6.65
CA ARG A 240 3.95 -1.29 -7.99
C ARG A 240 5.17 -2.19 -7.99
N GLY A 241 6.05 -2.03 -7.01
CA GLY A 241 7.27 -2.80 -6.87
C GLY A 241 7.30 -3.62 -5.59
N PHE A 242 7.81 -4.83 -5.70
CA PHE A 242 7.83 -5.81 -4.61
C PHE A 242 9.15 -6.55 -4.56
N ARG A 243 9.49 -7.05 -3.38
CA ARG A 243 10.50 -8.09 -3.18
C ARG A 243 9.79 -9.38 -2.82
N LEU A 244 10.20 -10.47 -3.47
CA LEU A 244 9.76 -11.81 -3.10
C LEU A 244 10.62 -12.32 -1.94
N GLU A 245 9.98 -12.69 -0.86
CA GLU A 245 10.63 -13.29 0.30
C GLU A 245 10.70 -14.83 0.17
N PRO A 246 11.58 -15.50 0.91
CA PRO A 246 11.73 -16.96 0.83
C PRO A 246 10.46 -17.76 1.17
N ASP A 247 9.58 -17.22 2.00
CA ASP A 247 8.28 -17.80 2.35
C ASP A 247 7.21 -17.58 1.26
N ALA A 248 7.58 -16.91 0.17
CA ALA A 248 6.75 -16.46 -0.94
C ALA A 248 5.79 -15.30 -0.61
N SER A 249 5.98 -14.61 0.50
CA SER A 249 5.34 -13.32 0.76
C SER A 249 5.96 -12.21 -0.10
N LEU A 250 5.22 -11.10 -0.26
CA LEU A 250 5.67 -9.94 -1.01
C LEU A 250 5.82 -8.74 -0.07
N THR A 251 7.03 -8.17 -0.03
CA THR A 251 7.33 -6.93 0.69
C THR A 251 7.38 -5.77 -0.31
N PRO A 252 6.62 -4.68 -0.11
CA PRO A 252 6.68 -3.52 -0.99
C PRO A 252 8.08 -2.90 -1.03
N LEU A 253 8.50 -2.48 -2.22
CA LEU A 253 9.70 -1.67 -2.41
C LEU A 253 9.35 -0.19 -2.31
N PRO A 254 10.25 0.66 -1.78
CA PRO A 254 10.03 2.10 -1.73
C PRO A 254 10.02 2.70 -3.15
N GLU A 255 9.25 3.76 -3.38
CA GLU A 255 9.19 4.46 -4.68
C GLU A 255 10.56 4.94 -5.17
N SER A 256 11.46 5.31 -4.26
CA SER A 256 12.84 5.69 -4.59
C SER A 256 13.64 4.58 -5.31
N ALA A 257 13.19 3.33 -5.22
CA ALA A 257 13.82 2.21 -5.93
C ALA A 257 13.59 2.25 -7.45
N PHE A 258 12.59 3.01 -7.92
CA PHE A 258 12.19 3.09 -9.34
C PHE A 258 12.43 4.47 -9.95
N ALA A 259 13.32 5.25 -9.38
CA ALA A 259 13.63 6.59 -9.88
C ALA A 259 13.89 6.58 -11.40
N PRO A 260 13.44 7.61 -12.12
CA PRO A 260 13.74 7.73 -13.53
C PRO A 260 15.24 7.72 -13.75
N LEU A 261 15.67 7.08 -14.82
CA LEU A 261 17.09 7.15 -15.19
C LEU A 261 17.38 8.45 -15.92
N ILE A 262 18.53 9.01 -15.67
CA ILE A 262 19.05 10.12 -16.46
C ILE A 262 19.14 9.65 -17.92
N PRO A 263 18.54 10.36 -18.88
CA PRO A 263 18.67 10.04 -20.30
C PRO A 263 20.13 10.11 -20.71
N THR A 264 20.65 9.00 -21.21
CA THR A 264 22.03 8.91 -21.68
C THR A 264 22.09 8.17 -23.02
N SER A 265 23.08 8.47 -23.83
CA SER A 265 23.32 7.78 -25.12
C SER A 265 23.86 6.35 -24.91
N LEU A 266 24.38 6.06 -23.72
CA LEU A 266 24.92 4.73 -23.41
C LEU A 266 23.82 3.70 -23.39
N TYR A 267 23.97 2.61 -24.15
CA TYR A 267 23.00 1.50 -24.29
C TYR A 267 21.61 1.92 -24.82
N GLU A 268 21.54 2.99 -25.60
CA GLU A 268 20.27 3.49 -26.16
C GLU A 268 19.53 2.41 -26.96
N GLY A 269 20.26 1.66 -27.82
CA GLY A 269 19.68 0.57 -28.61
C GLY A 269 19.10 -0.55 -27.76
N GLU A 270 19.81 -0.93 -26.69
CA GLU A 270 19.37 -1.95 -25.72
C GLU A 270 18.15 -1.48 -24.92
N ARG A 271 18.15 -0.20 -24.53
CA ARG A 271 17.00 0.42 -23.83
C ARG A 271 15.75 0.43 -24.71
N VAL A 272 15.88 0.87 -25.97
CA VAL A 272 14.74 0.89 -26.91
C VAL A 272 14.16 -0.51 -27.07
N ARG A 273 15.00 -1.53 -27.28
CA ARG A 273 14.55 -2.93 -27.42
C ARG A 273 13.87 -3.44 -26.14
N LEU A 274 14.40 -3.08 -24.96
CA LEU A 274 13.82 -3.43 -23.67
C LEU A 274 12.43 -2.80 -23.51
N MET A 275 12.32 -1.50 -23.81
CA MET A 275 11.05 -0.76 -23.73
C MET A 275 10.01 -1.29 -24.73
N GLU A 276 10.39 -1.53 -25.99
CA GLU A 276 9.49 -2.08 -27.01
C GLU A 276 8.96 -3.46 -26.60
N ASN A 277 9.82 -4.34 -26.09
CA ASN A 277 9.39 -5.65 -25.58
C ASN A 277 8.44 -5.52 -24.39
N THR A 278 8.70 -4.57 -23.49
CA THR A 278 7.84 -4.28 -22.35
C THR A 278 6.47 -3.72 -22.79
N ILE A 279 6.43 -2.79 -23.73
CA ILE A 279 5.20 -2.24 -24.29
C ILE A 279 4.36 -3.35 -24.93
N ARG A 280 4.96 -4.22 -25.74
CA ARG A 280 4.27 -5.35 -26.34
C ARG A 280 3.66 -6.27 -25.29
N PHE A 281 4.46 -6.59 -24.25
CA PHE A 281 3.96 -7.36 -23.12
C PHE A 281 2.76 -6.70 -22.43
N LEU A 282 2.85 -5.43 -22.11
CA LEU A 282 1.77 -4.70 -21.43
C LEU A 282 0.49 -4.60 -22.29
N ARG A 283 0.62 -4.59 -23.60
CA ARG A 283 -0.50 -4.63 -24.55
C ARG A 283 -1.10 -6.03 -24.79
N GLY A 284 -0.46 -7.08 -24.23
CA GLY A 284 -0.90 -8.46 -24.46
C GLY A 284 -0.42 -9.04 -25.79
N GLU A 285 0.50 -8.37 -26.44
CA GLU A 285 1.12 -8.81 -27.67
C GLU A 285 2.25 -9.83 -27.40
N PRO A 286 2.68 -10.62 -28.40
CA PRO A 286 3.81 -11.52 -28.25
C PRO A 286 5.06 -10.77 -27.81
N SER A 287 5.66 -11.23 -26.72
CA SER A 287 6.83 -10.63 -26.08
C SER A 287 7.70 -11.72 -25.47
N GLU A 288 8.98 -11.41 -25.24
CA GLU A 288 9.98 -12.37 -24.81
C GLU A 288 10.40 -12.14 -23.35
N ASN A 289 10.92 -13.18 -22.71
CA ASN A 289 11.72 -13.01 -21.50
C ASN A 289 13.08 -12.40 -21.86
N VAL A 290 13.61 -11.54 -21.00
CA VAL A 290 14.77 -10.71 -21.29
C VAL A 290 15.93 -11.02 -20.38
N LEU A 291 17.12 -11.17 -20.97
CA LEU A 291 18.38 -11.25 -20.24
C LEU A 291 19.22 -10.00 -20.52
N LEU A 292 19.53 -9.23 -19.50
CA LEU A 292 20.53 -8.16 -19.54
C LEU A 292 21.85 -8.72 -19.02
N TYR A 293 22.88 -8.80 -19.86
CA TYR A 293 24.16 -9.37 -19.46
C TYR A 293 25.31 -8.41 -19.70
N GLY A 294 26.35 -8.51 -18.88
CA GLY A 294 27.54 -7.64 -19.02
C GLY A 294 28.17 -7.28 -17.68
N GLY A 295 29.02 -6.28 -17.71
CA GLY A 295 29.86 -5.85 -16.60
C GLY A 295 29.09 -5.49 -15.32
N ALA A 296 29.72 -5.61 -14.17
CA ALA A 296 29.16 -5.09 -12.91
C ALA A 296 29.08 -3.53 -12.98
N GLY A 297 28.04 -2.96 -12.36
CA GLY A 297 27.88 -1.49 -12.31
C GLY A 297 27.44 -0.83 -13.61
N THR A 298 27.14 -1.57 -14.68
CA THR A 298 26.70 -1.02 -15.98
C THR A 298 25.22 -0.58 -16.00
N GLY A 299 24.51 -0.68 -14.87
CA GLY A 299 23.15 -0.14 -14.73
C GLY A 299 22.01 -1.12 -15.07
N LYS A 300 22.27 -2.40 -15.39
CA LYS A 300 21.28 -3.40 -15.81
C LYS A 300 20.04 -3.44 -14.91
N THR A 301 20.23 -3.63 -13.61
CA THR A 301 19.15 -3.67 -12.61
C THR A 301 18.39 -2.35 -12.57
N ALA A 302 19.09 -1.22 -12.61
CA ALA A 302 18.48 0.11 -12.61
C ALA A 302 17.60 0.33 -13.85
N TYR A 303 18.01 -0.13 -15.05
CA TYR A 303 17.18 -0.06 -16.25
C TYR A 303 15.88 -0.85 -16.15
N VAL A 304 15.91 -2.02 -15.51
CA VAL A 304 14.68 -2.81 -15.32
C VAL A 304 13.77 -2.16 -14.28
N LEU A 305 14.33 -1.65 -13.18
CA LEU A 305 13.56 -0.97 -12.14
C LEU A 305 12.92 0.33 -12.66
N SER A 306 13.61 1.09 -13.51
CA SER A 306 13.07 2.33 -14.08
C SER A 306 11.87 2.10 -15.00
N LEU A 307 11.64 0.89 -15.48
CA LEU A 307 10.44 0.57 -16.27
C LEU A 307 9.14 0.85 -15.49
N LEU A 308 9.16 0.79 -14.16
CA LEU A 308 7.98 1.14 -13.35
C LEU A 308 7.69 2.65 -13.37
N HIS A 309 8.70 3.49 -13.64
CA HIS A 309 8.48 4.91 -13.83
C HIS A 309 7.83 5.18 -15.19
N GLU A 310 8.31 4.51 -16.24
CA GLU A 310 7.81 4.67 -17.61
C GLU A 310 6.43 4.01 -17.82
N PHE A 311 6.15 2.94 -17.09
CA PHE A 311 4.94 2.13 -17.24
C PHE A 311 4.18 1.96 -15.92
N PRO A 312 3.34 2.94 -15.52
CA PRO A 312 2.58 2.89 -14.26
C PRO A 312 1.66 1.66 -14.13
N ALA A 313 1.18 1.12 -15.25
CA ALA A 313 0.35 -0.08 -15.27
C ALA A 313 1.11 -1.38 -14.96
N ALA A 314 2.44 -1.38 -15.04
CA ALA A 314 3.26 -2.54 -14.74
C ALA A 314 3.36 -2.78 -13.23
N ARG A 315 3.57 -4.05 -12.86
CA ARG A 315 4.00 -4.46 -11.52
C ARG A 315 5.32 -5.19 -11.64
N LEU A 316 6.29 -4.87 -10.79
CA LEU A 316 7.60 -5.50 -10.82
C LEU A 316 7.86 -6.21 -9.50
N ILE A 317 8.35 -7.45 -9.60
CA ILE A 317 8.71 -8.27 -8.44
C ILE A 317 10.19 -8.64 -8.56
N LEU A 318 10.98 -8.17 -7.63
CA LEU A 318 12.38 -8.57 -7.49
C LEU A 318 12.44 -9.93 -6.78
N ALA A 319 12.98 -10.93 -7.42
CA ALA A 319 13.08 -12.29 -6.91
C ALA A 319 14.51 -12.79 -6.89
N ASP A 320 14.86 -13.55 -5.86
CA ASP A 320 16.15 -14.23 -5.76
C ASP A 320 16.13 -15.49 -6.65
N PRO A 321 17.04 -15.61 -7.64
CA PRO A 321 17.16 -16.82 -8.46
C PRO A 321 17.56 -18.07 -7.66
N GLY A 322 18.08 -17.90 -6.43
CA GLY A 322 18.42 -18.98 -5.50
C GLY A 322 17.20 -19.66 -4.86
N GLU A 323 16.00 -19.04 -4.96
CA GLU A 323 14.76 -19.47 -4.30
C GLU A 323 13.67 -19.97 -5.28
N PRO A 324 13.91 -21.07 -6.05
CA PRO A 324 13.00 -21.52 -7.10
C PRO A 324 11.64 -22.00 -6.57
N ALA A 325 11.55 -22.40 -5.30
CA ALA A 325 10.30 -22.82 -4.68
C ALA A 325 9.38 -21.61 -4.38
N ALA A 326 9.93 -20.52 -3.88
CA ALA A 326 9.20 -19.27 -3.65
C ALA A 326 8.70 -18.70 -4.98
N LEU A 327 9.56 -18.67 -6.00
CA LEU A 327 9.19 -18.23 -7.34
C LEU A 327 8.05 -19.06 -7.95
N THR A 328 8.07 -20.39 -7.78
CA THR A 328 7.00 -21.25 -8.29
C THR A 328 5.65 -20.92 -7.64
N ARG A 329 5.62 -20.72 -6.32
CA ARG A 329 4.41 -20.32 -5.59
C ARG A 329 3.93 -18.93 -6.00
N LEU A 330 4.84 -17.99 -6.20
CA LEU A 330 4.53 -16.66 -6.73
C LEU A 330 3.82 -16.78 -8.09
N LEU A 331 4.40 -17.50 -9.06
CA LEU A 331 3.83 -17.63 -10.40
C LEU A 331 2.40 -18.20 -10.37
N GLN A 332 2.12 -19.16 -9.48
CA GLN A 332 0.77 -19.68 -9.27
C GLN A 332 -0.20 -18.60 -8.76
N THR A 333 0.27 -17.75 -7.85
CA THR A 333 -0.53 -16.64 -7.33
C THR A 333 -0.80 -15.58 -8.41
N LEU A 334 0.21 -15.27 -9.23
CA LEU A 334 0.10 -14.26 -10.29
C LEU A 334 -0.79 -14.71 -11.45
N ALA A 335 -0.86 -16.01 -11.74
CA ALA A 335 -1.67 -16.57 -12.84
C ALA A 335 -3.16 -16.18 -12.74
N GLY A 336 -3.67 -15.90 -11.53
CA GLY A 336 -5.05 -15.49 -11.31
C GLY A 336 -5.26 -13.98 -11.21
N GLN A 337 -4.26 -13.16 -11.54
CA GLN A 337 -4.35 -11.70 -11.48
C GLN A 337 -4.58 -11.11 -12.88
N PRO A 338 -5.39 -10.05 -13.02
CA PRO A 338 -5.59 -9.38 -14.31
C PRO A 338 -4.40 -8.52 -14.73
N LEU A 339 -3.55 -8.16 -13.77
CA LEU A 339 -2.38 -7.32 -13.97
C LEU A 339 -1.25 -8.06 -14.67
N ARG A 340 -0.35 -7.29 -15.27
CA ARG A 340 0.87 -7.81 -15.90
C ARG A 340 2.08 -7.57 -15.01
N PHE A 341 2.90 -8.61 -14.86
CA PHE A 341 4.01 -8.65 -13.92
C PHE A 341 5.34 -8.86 -14.63
N LEU A 342 6.29 -8.01 -14.31
CA LEU A 342 7.70 -8.19 -14.62
C LEU A 342 8.35 -8.82 -13.39
N VAL A 343 8.93 -10.01 -13.53
CA VAL A 343 9.68 -10.66 -12.45
C VAL A 343 11.16 -10.55 -12.76
N LEU A 344 11.87 -9.76 -11.96
CA LEU A 344 13.30 -9.52 -12.11
C LEU A 344 14.10 -10.53 -11.26
N LEU A 345 14.86 -11.39 -11.94
CA LEU A 345 15.85 -12.29 -11.36
C LEU A 345 17.21 -11.57 -11.40
N ASP A 346 17.56 -10.93 -10.29
CA ASP A 346 18.79 -10.13 -10.25
C ASP A 346 20.02 -10.98 -9.93
N HIS A 347 21.14 -10.66 -10.58
CA HIS A 347 22.41 -11.37 -10.42
C HIS A 347 22.35 -12.88 -10.70
N MET A 348 21.59 -13.30 -11.72
CA MET A 348 21.44 -14.70 -12.08
C MET A 348 22.76 -15.30 -12.58
N ASP A 349 23.18 -16.39 -11.95
CA ASP A 349 24.23 -17.25 -12.50
C ASP A 349 23.57 -18.36 -13.34
N LEU A 350 23.67 -18.21 -14.67
CA LEU A 350 23.06 -19.15 -15.61
C LEU A 350 23.67 -20.55 -15.60
N ALA A 351 24.87 -20.70 -15.06
CA ALA A 351 25.52 -22.00 -14.88
C ALA A 351 25.11 -22.73 -13.58
N ALA A 352 24.51 -21.98 -12.64
CA ALA A 352 24.12 -22.56 -11.35
C ALA A 352 23.05 -23.64 -11.50
N PRO A 353 23.05 -24.66 -10.62
CA PRO A 353 22.02 -25.71 -10.62
C PRO A 353 20.59 -25.16 -10.42
N SER A 354 20.43 -24.05 -9.65
CA SER A 354 19.17 -23.36 -9.45
C SER A 354 18.61 -22.78 -10.75
N ALA A 355 19.45 -22.18 -11.59
CA ALA A 355 19.07 -21.65 -12.89
C ALA A 355 18.67 -22.76 -13.86
N GLN A 356 19.39 -23.87 -13.87
CA GLN A 356 19.05 -25.05 -14.67
C GLN A 356 17.73 -25.69 -14.21
N ALA A 357 17.51 -25.80 -12.89
CA ALA A 357 16.25 -26.28 -12.33
C ALA A 357 15.07 -25.38 -12.68
N LEU A 358 15.25 -24.07 -12.61
CA LEU A 358 14.27 -23.07 -13.02
C LEU A 358 13.94 -23.19 -14.51
N SER A 359 14.97 -23.26 -15.34
CA SER A 359 14.84 -23.44 -16.79
C SER A 359 14.08 -24.72 -17.14
N GLY A 360 14.43 -25.84 -16.52
CA GLY A 360 13.75 -27.14 -16.74
C GLY A 360 12.26 -27.10 -16.37
N ARG A 361 11.88 -26.29 -15.36
CA ARG A 361 10.48 -26.12 -14.93
C ARG A 361 9.69 -25.17 -15.84
N LEU A 362 10.32 -24.12 -16.36
CA LEU A 362 9.67 -23.03 -17.10
C LEU A 362 9.73 -23.21 -18.62
N CYS A 363 10.77 -23.82 -19.19
CA CYS A 363 10.91 -24.02 -20.64
C CYS A 363 9.85 -24.96 -21.25
N GLY A 364 9.14 -25.72 -20.42
CA GLY A 364 8.02 -26.55 -20.85
C GLY A 364 6.71 -25.80 -21.12
N GLY A 365 6.67 -24.47 -21.00
CA GLY A 365 5.52 -23.62 -21.30
C GLY A 365 4.32 -23.75 -20.33
N ARG A 366 4.42 -24.62 -19.32
CA ARG A 366 3.27 -24.95 -18.45
C ARG A 366 3.22 -24.16 -17.13
N LEU A 367 4.30 -23.46 -16.75
CA LEU A 367 4.40 -22.80 -15.44
C LEU A 367 4.54 -21.29 -15.52
N LEU A 368 4.89 -20.71 -16.66
CA LEU A 368 4.94 -19.26 -16.82
C LEU A 368 3.58 -18.74 -17.30
N PRO A 369 2.85 -17.98 -16.47
CA PRO A 369 1.57 -17.41 -16.86
C PRO A 369 1.74 -16.36 -17.98
N ASP A 370 0.72 -16.20 -18.83
CA ASP A 370 0.74 -15.23 -19.93
C ASP A 370 0.89 -13.78 -19.48
N ASN A 371 0.45 -13.50 -18.26
CA ASN A 371 0.54 -12.18 -17.62
C ASN A 371 1.87 -11.96 -16.86
N VAL A 372 2.86 -12.83 -17.04
CA VAL A 372 4.19 -12.71 -16.43
C VAL A 372 5.29 -12.75 -17.49
N ARG A 373 6.30 -11.89 -17.36
CA ARG A 373 7.57 -11.98 -18.09
C ARG A 373 8.74 -11.95 -17.12
N LEU A 374 9.72 -12.81 -17.40
CA LEU A 374 10.95 -12.88 -16.63
C LEU A 374 12.00 -11.96 -17.25
N TYR A 375 12.53 -11.10 -16.43
CA TYR A 375 13.70 -10.28 -16.74
C TYR A 375 14.82 -10.73 -15.83
N ALA A 376 16.01 -10.95 -16.39
CA ALA A 376 17.14 -11.38 -15.60
C ALA A 376 18.36 -10.50 -15.85
N THR A 377 19.18 -10.31 -14.82
CA THR A 377 20.51 -9.72 -14.99
C THR A 377 21.58 -10.79 -14.77
N ALA A 378 22.60 -10.79 -15.58
CA ALA A 378 23.72 -11.70 -15.46
C ALA A 378 25.06 -10.99 -15.67
N ARG A 379 26.14 -11.62 -15.22
CA ARG A 379 27.52 -11.16 -15.50
C ARG A 379 27.95 -11.50 -16.94
N GLU A 380 29.12 -11.06 -17.34
CA GLU A 380 29.68 -11.20 -18.69
C GLU A 380 29.68 -12.67 -19.18
N ASN A 381 29.59 -12.82 -20.52
CA ASN A 381 29.67 -14.07 -21.25
C ASN A 381 28.54 -15.08 -21.00
N SER A 382 27.34 -14.60 -20.81
CA SER A 382 26.18 -15.49 -20.78
C SER A 382 25.84 -15.99 -22.17
N PRO A 383 25.92 -17.32 -22.41
CA PRO A 383 25.49 -17.89 -23.68
C PRO A 383 23.99 -17.68 -23.88
N ALA A 384 23.54 -17.79 -25.12
CA ALA A 384 22.10 -17.83 -25.43
C ALA A 384 21.41 -18.84 -24.51
N HIS A 385 20.40 -18.39 -23.78
CA HIS A 385 19.69 -19.24 -22.82
C HIS A 385 18.24 -19.42 -23.28
N PRO A 386 17.72 -20.67 -23.35
CA PRO A 386 16.39 -20.93 -23.91
C PRO A 386 15.25 -20.18 -23.19
N LEU A 387 15.43 -19.88 -21.90
CA LEU A 387 14.44 -19.15 -21.11
C LEU A 387 14.40 -17.65 -21.46
N PHE A 388 15.47 -17.10 -22.04
CA PHE A 388 15.61 -15.68 -22.34
C PHE A 388 15.99 -15.48 -23.81
N PRO A 389 15.02 -15.55 -24.74
CA PRO A 389 15.26 -15.37 -26.17
C PRO A 389 15.79 -13.97 -26.51
N LEU A 390 15.38 -12.95 -25.77
CA LEU A 390 15.87 -11.59 -25.93
C LEU A 390 17.05 -11.34 -24.99
N ALA A 391 18.26 -11.36 -25.54
CA ALA A 391 19.49 -11.06 -24.80
C ALA A 391 20.02 -9.68 -25.19
N LEU A 392 20.26 -8.83 -24.20
CA LEU A 392 20.71 -7.44 -24.34
C LEU A 392 22.08 -7.27 -23.68
N PRO A 393 23.13 -6.92 -24.45
CA PRO A 393 24.47 -6.73 -23.91
C PRO A 393 24.66 -5.37 -23.25
N PHE A 394 25.30 -5.34 -22.09
CA PHE A 394 25.71 -4.15 -21.35
C PHE A 394 27.23 -4.22 -21.09
N PRO A 395 28.08 -4.15 -22.14
CA PRO A 395 29.53 -4.21 -21.97
C PRO A 395 30.03 -2.99 -21.18
N TYR A 396 31.27 -3.08 -20.68
CA TYR A 396 31.91 -1.89 -20.14
C TYR A 396 32.14 -0.85 -21.27
N PRO A 397 31.80 0.42 -21.04
CA PRO A 397 32.01 1.44 -22.05
C PRO A 397 33.50 1.67 -22.34
N SER A 398 33.80 2.16 -23.55
CA SER A 398 35.12 2.71 -23.84
C SER A 398 35.36 4.01 -23.05
N LEU A 399 36.60 4.44 -22.89
CA LEU A 399 36.92 5.71 -22.23
C LEU A 399 36.14 6.89 -22.83
N HIS A 400 36.03 6.94 -24.15
CA HIS A 400 35.28 8.00 -24.85
C HIS A 400 33.78 7.94 -24.52
N ALA A 401 33.16 6.75 -24.52
CA ALA A 401 31.76 6.57 -24.15
C ALA A 401 31.51 6.86 -22.66
N PHE A 402 32.51 6.55 -21.81
CA PHE A 402 32.43 6.87 -20.37
C PHE A 402 32.52 8.37 -20.11
N ALA A 403 33.45 9.09 -20.78
CA ALA A 403 33.54 10.55 -20.68
C ALA A 403 32.26 11.23 -21.15
N ARG A 404 31.69 10.79 -22.28
CA ARG A 404 30.41 11.28 -22.77
C ARG A 404 29.26 10.99 -21.77
N LEU A 405 29.28 9.84 -21.15
CA LEU A 405 28.27 9.52 -20.08
C LEU A 405 28.38 10.48 -18.90
N VAL A 406 29.57 10.84 -18.46
CA VAL A 406 29.79 11.84 -17.40
C VAL A 406 29.28 13.21 -17.83
N GLU A 407 29.58 13.64 -19.07
CA GLU A 407 29.06 14.89 -19.65
C GLU A 407 27.53 14.91 -19.62
N GLU A 408 26.86 13.87 -20.13
CA GLU A 408 25.40 13.77 -20.17
C GLU A 408 24.77 13.78 -18.77
N ILE A 409 25.43 13.19 -17.76
CA ILE A 409 24.98 13.26 -16.36
C ILE A 409 25.07 14.68 -15.82
N LEU A 410 26.18 15.37 -16.04
CA LEU A 410 26.39 16.74 -15.57
C LEU A 410 25.45 17.73 -16.27
N GLU A 411 25.25 17.59 -17.58
CA GLU A 411 24.28 18.38 -18.34
C GLU A 411 22.85 18.21 -17.80
N ALA A 412 22.42 16.97 -17.51
CA ALA A 412 21.10 16.68 -16.96
C ALA A 412 20.89 17.33 -15.58
N GLU A 413 21.96 17.52 -14.83
CA GLU A 413 21.94 18.17 -13.50
C GLU A 413 22.24 19.67 -13.55
N GLY A 414 22.47 20.22 -14.75
CA GLY A 414 22.72 21.65 -14.97
C GLY A 414 24.09 22.14 -14.50
N VAL A 415 25.08 21.23 -14.37
CA VAL A 415 26.44 21.55 -13.95
C VAL A 415 27.31 21.83 -15.18
N PRO A 416 27.73 23.09 -15.42
CA PRO A 416 28.58 23.41 -16.55
C PRO A 416 30.01 22.91 -16.31
N CYS A 417 30.52 22.09 -17.21
CA CYS A 417 31.90 21.57 -17.13
C CYS A 417 32.63 21.64 -18.47
N ASP A 418 33.97 21.81 -18.38
CA ASP A 418 34.82 21.75 -19.55
C ASP A 418 35.03 20.29 -20.01
N PRO A 419 34.72 19.94 -21.27
CA PRO A 419 34.93 18.60 -21.81
C PRO A 419 36.36 18.06 -21.63
N GLN A 420 37.38 18.96 -21.68
CA GLN A 420 38.75 18.56 -21.46
C GLN A 420 39.06 18.16 -20.02
N ALA A 421 38.46 18.88 -19.05
CA ALA A 421 38.58 18.57 -17.64
C ALA A 421 37.89 17.21 -17.33
N ILE A 422 36.69 16.97 -17.90
CA ILE A 422 36.00 15.70 -17.78
C ILE A 422 36.84 14.56 -18.35
N HIS A 423 37.39 14.74 -19.56
CA HIS A 423 38.21 13.70 -20.19
C HIS A 423 39.43 13.35 -19.33
N GLN A 424 40.15 14.35 -18.80
CA GLN A 424 41.28 14.13 -17.91
C GLN A 424 40.89 13.41 -16.64
N ALA A 425 39.82 13.82 -15.99
CA ALA A 425 39.28 13.15 -14.79
C ALA A 425 38.89 11.69 -15.07
N CYS A 426 38.34 11.40 -16.25
CA CYS A 426 38.02 10.02 -16.65
C CYS A 426 39.28 9.15 -16.84
N VAL A 427 40.36 9.73 -17.39
CA VAL A 427 41.65 9.05 -17.54
C VAL A 427 42.25 8.76 -16.17
N ASP A 428 42.25 9.74 -15.27
CA ASP A 428 42.75 9.59 -13.91
C ASP A 428 41.94 8.56 -13.14
N HIS A 429 40.63 8.59 -13.23
CA HIS A 429 39.73 7.58 -12.62
C HIS A 429 40.03 6.17 -13.12
N GLN A 430 40.29 5.98 -14.41
CA GLN A 430 40.66 4.69 -14.99
C GLN A 430 42.00 4.15 -14.44
N VAL A 431 42.95 5.03 -14.17
CA VAL A 431 44.26 4.69 -13.63
C VAL A 431 44.17 4.34 -12.14
N ASP A 432 43.45 5.18 -11.35
CA ASP A 432 43.40 5.08 -9.90
C ASP A 432 42.61 3.88 -9.41
N VAL A 433 41.44 3.61 -10.02
CA VAL A 433 40.54 2.58 -9.53
C VAL A 433 40.87 1.17 -10.04
N ARG A 434 41.69 1.06 -11.09
CA ARG A 434 41.99 -0.19 -11.80
C ARG A 434 40.74 -1.03 -12.13
N GLU A 435 39.58 -0.42 -11.91
CA GLU A 435 38.27 -0.99 -12.17
C GLU A 435 37.84 -0.65 -13.60
N ARG A 436 36.95 -1.45 -14.13
CA ARG A 436 36.37 -1.23 -15.44
C ARG A 436 35.45 -0.03 -15.39
N LEU A 437 35.52 0.85 -16.38
CA LEU A 437 34.61 1.98 -16.49
C LEU A 437 33.14 1.48 -16.48
N CYS A 438 32.30 2.08 -15.64
CA CYS A 438 30.91 1.64 -15.51
C CYS A 438 29.99 2.81 -15.15
N PHE A 439 28.68 2.61 -15.26
CA PHE A 439 27.69 3.66 -15.00
C PHE A 439 27.76 4.18 -13.54
N THR A 440 27.98 3.28 -12.58
CA THR A 440 28.16 3.66 -11.17
C THR A 440 29.40 4.55 -10.99
N GLY A 441 30.53 4.21 -11.65
CA GLY A 441 31.73 5.02 -11.62
C GLY A 441 31.53 6.40 -12.24
N ALA A 442 30.78 6.49 -13.35
CA ALA A 442 30.44 7.78 -13.97
C ALA A 442 29.61 8.68 -13.04
N LYS A 443 28.64 8.13 -12.32
CA LYS A 443 27.89 8.90 -11.30
C LYS A 443 28.79 9.40 -10.18
N MET A 444 29.67 8.55 -9.66
CA MET A 444 30.61 8.95 -8.60
C MET A 444 31.57 10.03 -9.07
N LEU A 445 32.03 9.94 -10.31
CA LEU A 445 32.92 10.97 -10.89
C LEU A 445 32.17 12.28 -11.12
N ALA A 446 30.93 12.23 -11.60
CA ALA A 446 30.10 13.43 -11.80
C ALA A 446 29.83 14.16 -10.48
N GLU A 447 29.64 13.44 -9.35
CA GLU A 447 29.47 14.07 -8.04
C GLU A 447 30.69 14.92 -7.64
N GLN A 448 31.92 14.54 -8.03
CA GLN A 448 33.13 15.32 -7.72
C GLN A 448 33.18 16.66 -8.45
N PHE A 449 32.47 16.83 -9.54
CA PHE A 449 32.37 18.11 -10.26
C PHE A 449 31.32 19.07 -9.66
N LYS A 450 30.53 18.60 -8.68
CA LYS A 450 29.53 19.43 -7.98
C LYS A 450 30.11 20.13 -6.76
N GLU A 451 31.22 19.62 -6.22
CA GLU A 451 31.97 20.21 -5.11
C GLU A 451 32.92 21.29 -5.56
#